data_fa76528116498425f64856aaf8408d60
#
_entry.id   fa76528116498425f64856aaf8408d60
#
_cell.length_a   1.000
_cell.length_b   1.000
_cell.length_c   1.000
_cell.angle_alpha   90.00
_cell.angle_beta   90.00
_cell.angle_gamma   90.00
#
_symmetry.space_group_name_H-M   'P 1'
#
loop_
_entity.id
_entity.type
_entity.pdbx_description
1 polymer ?
#
loop_
_entity_poly.entity_id
_entity_poly.type
_entity_poly.pdbx_seq_one_letter_code
_entity_poly.pdbx_strand_id
1 'polypeptide(L)'
;MDLDELLRRARELSRKRFGKKIILCLPGMFLVDCKRGRYPAISITGGSCGLGCDHCKGKILEPMLRVSSPRELVELCLKLEGEGALGCLVTGGSDSSGRLPWDKFIRAIEEVKAKTNLMVSVHSGMVGESTARAFKDVGVDQVLVEVIGSRETFREVMHLEEGERLLLETLDSLYGADLKVAPHIVAGIHGGRILGERRAMEILSQYPVDLLVWVAFMPLRETPMARCQAASPKEVARLIAESRLLFPEATIALGCARPRGRLRLELERLAMEAGVQRVGLYSEDSVRLARDLGLEVEFRETCCSMS
;
A
#
# COMPACT_ATOMS: atom_id res chain seq x y z
N MET A 1 12.68 -3.00 -25.13
CA MET A 1 13.79 -3.40 -24.22
C MET A 1 13.42 -4.74 -23.60
N ASP A 2 14.34 -5.71 -23.61
CA ASP A 2 14.13 -6.96 -22.89
C ASP A 2 14.09 -6.72 -21.37
N LEU A 3 13.71 -7.75 -20.60
CA LEU A 3 13.54 -7.58 -19.15
C LEU A 3 14.88 -7.38 -18.44
N ASP A 4 15.91 -8.14 -18.81
CA ASP A 4 17.20 -8.11 -18.12
C ASP A 4 17.88 -6.75 -18.26
N GLU A 5 17.86 -6.17 -19.45
CA GLU A 5 18.37 -4.84 -19.71
C GLU A 5 17.58 -3.77 -18.94
N LEU A 6 16.24 -3.92 -18.87
CA LEU A 6 15.38 -3.00 -18.13
C LEU A 6 15.69 -3.04 -16.62
N LEU A 7 15.80 -4.24 -16.05
CA LEU A 7 16.17 -4.44 -14.63
C LEU A 7 17.56 -3.87 -14.33
N ARG A 8 18.52 -4.09 -15.22
CA ARG A 8 19.88 -3.55 -15.10
C ARG A 8 19.86 -2.01 -15.01
N ARG A 9 19.17 -1.35 -15.94
CA ARG A 9 19.07 0.12 -15.97
C ARG A 9 18.37 0.67 -14.73
N ALA A 10 17.24 0.06 -14.34
CA ALA A 10 16.50 0.45 -13.15
C ALA A 10 17.36 0.32 -11.88
N ARG A 11 18.10 -0.79 -11.75
CA ARG A 11 19.02 -1.03 -10.64
C ARG A 11 20.17 -0.02 -10.59
N GLU A 12 20.78 0.31 -11.72
CA GLU A 12 21.85 1.32 -11.81
C GLU A 12 21.35 2.69 -11.34
N LEU A 13 20.18 3.10 -11.81
CA LEU A 13 19.55 4.36 -11.41
C LEU A 13 19.23 4.37 -9.92
N SER A 14 18.66 3.27 -9.41
CA SER A 14 18.36 3.10 -7.99
C SER A 14 19.63 3.18 -7.14
N ARG A 15 20.70 2.46 -7.51
CA ARG A 15 21.95 2.45 -6.75
C ARG A 15 22.65 3.82 -6.75
N LYS A 16 22.56 4.55 -7.85
CA LYS A 16 23.10 5.92 -7.92
C LYS A 16 22.43 6.85 -6.91
N ARG A 17 21.14 6.70 -6.70
CA ARG A 17 20.33 7.59 -5.84
C ARG A 17 20.29 7.13 -4.38
N PHE A 18 20.12 5.81 -4.13
CA PHE A 18 19.83 5.26 -2.81
C PHE A 18 20.93 4.35 -2.26
N GLY A 19 22.02 4.14 -3.02
CA GLY A 19 23.08 3.20 -2.65
C GLY A 19 22.63 1.74 -2.75
N LYS A 20 23.20 0.89 -1.91
CA LYS A 20 22.89 -0.55 -1.86
C LYS A 20 22.00 -0.93 -0.67
N LYS A 21 21.30 0.02 -0.08
CA LYS A 21 20.41 -0.23 1.06
C LYS A 21 19.07 -0.79 0.64
N ILE A 22 18.58 -1.76 1.41
CA ILE A 22 17.22 -2.26 1.34
C ILE A 22 16.62 -2.34 2.74
N ILE A 23 15.38 -1.90 2.89
CA ILE A 23 14.64 -1.93 4.15
C ILE A 23 13.62 -3.05 4.09
N LEU A 24 13.75 -4.01 4.99
CA LEU A 24 12.80 -5.10 5.16
C LEU A 24 11.82 -4.72 6.27
N CYS A 25 10.55 -4.53 5.91
CA CYS A 25 9.52 -4.02 6.80
C CYS A 25 8.63 -5.17 7.33
N LEU A 26 8.32 -5.14 8.62
CA LEU A 26 7.39 -6.07 9.26
C LEU A 26 6.16 -5.30 9.77
N PRO A 27 5.03 -5.31 9.03
CA PRO A 27 3.79 -4.72 9.51
C PRO A 27 3.20 -5.50 10.70
N GLY A 28 2.45 -4.82 11.56
CA GLY A 28 1.91 -5.39 12.81
C GLY A 28 0.86 -6.50 12.65
N MET A 29 0.38 -6.74 11.42
CA MET A 29 -0.57 -7.81 11.12
C MET A 29 0.09 -9.17 10.92
N PHE A 30 1.41 -9.24 10.86
CA PHE A 30 2.16 -10.44 10.49
C PHE A 30 3.16 -10.84 11.57
N LEU A 31 3.47 -12.14 11.59
CA LEU A 31 4.51 -12.74 12.41
C LEU A 31 5.61 -13.28 11.50
N VAL A 32 6.84 -12.98 11.84
CA VAL A 32 8.05 -13.57 11.23
C VAL A 32 8.97 -13.97 12.38
N ASP A 33 9.33 -15.24 12.47
CA ASP A 33 10.19 -15.81 13.50
C ASP A 33 9.76 -15.41 14.93
N CYS A 34 8.46 -15.58 15.22
CA CYS A 34 7.82 -15.19 16.48
C CYS A 34 7.84 -13.69 16.81
N LYS A 35 8.35 -12.84 15.93
CA LYS A 35 8.30 -11.38 16.06
C LYS A 35 7.08 -10.83 15.32
N ARG A 36 6.36 -9.94 15.98
CA ARG A 36 5.27 -9.18 15.37
C ARG A 36 5.76 -7.76 15.08
N GLY A 37 5.35 -7.21 13.94
CA GLY A 37 5.59 -5.79 13.66
C GLY A 37 4.83 -4.89 14.64
N ARG A 38 5.26 -3.65 14.76
CA ARG A 38 4.75 -2.65 15.72
C ARG A 38 3.89 -1.58 15.07
N TYR A 39 3.26 -1.94 13.93
CA TYR A 39 2.42 -1.04 13.14
C TYR A 39 1.16 -1.77 12.66
N PRO A 40 0.18 -2.01 13.56
CA PRO A 40 -1.05 -2.73 13.23
C PRO A 40 -1.97 -1.91 12.32
N ALA A 41 -2.86 -2.62 11.61
CA ALA A 41 -3.95 -2.01 10.85
C ALA A 41 -5.26 -2.10 11.64
N ILE A 42 -6.04 -1.01 11.61
CA ILE A 42 -7.31 -0.86 12.33
C ILE A 42 -8.40 -0.59 11.28
N SER A 43 -9.46 -1.40 11.31
CA SER A 43 -10.65 -1.17 10.50
C SER A 43 -11.71 -0.41 11.30
N ILE A 44 -12.07 0.79 10.84
CA ILE A 44 -13.12 1.65 11.44
C ILE A 44 -14.54 1.25 11.02
N THR A 45 -14.68 0.25 10.16
CA THR A 45 -15.98 -0.30 9.71
C THR A 45 -16.15 -1.75 10.14
N GLY A 46 -15.31 -2.24 11.06
CA GLY A 46 -15.27 -3.65 11.40
C GLY A 46 -14.91 -4.52 10.19
N GLY A 47 -15.78 -5.46 9.83
CA GLY A 47 -15.63 -6.30 8.63
C GLY A 47 -16.52 -5.86 7.45
N SER A 48 -17.26 -4.75 7.58
CA SER A 48 -18.22 -4.32 6.57
C SER A 48 -17.56 -3.52 5.45
N CYS A 49 -17.89 -3.84 4.19
CA CYS A 49 -17.49 -3.09 3.00
C CYS A 49 -18.64 -3.11 1.98
N GLY A 50 -19.21 -1.95 1.70
CA GLY A 50 -20.33 -1.80 0.77
C GLY A 50 -19.92 -1.83 -0.71
N LEU A 51 -18.66 -1.51 -1.02
CA LEU A 51 -18.16 -1.53 -2.40
C LEU A 51 -18.08 -2.96 -2.97
N GLY A 52 -17.71 -3.94 -2.14
CA GLY A 52 -17.80 -5.36 -2.49
C GLY A 52 -16.96 -5.77 -3.70
N CYS A 53 -15.78 -5.21 -3.88
CA CYS A 53 -14.88 -5.49 -5.01
C CYS A 53 -14.63 -6.99 -5.19
N ASP A 54 -14.61 -7.48 -6.43
CA ASP A 54 -14.48 -8.90 -6.75
C ASP A 54 -13.16 -9.53 -6.32
N HIS A 55 -12.10 -8.73 -6.23
CA HIS A 55 -10.78 -9.20 -5.81
C HIS A 55 -10.71 -9.53 -4.31
N CYS A 56 -11.53 -8.89 -3.45
CA CYS A 56 -11.39 -9.06 -2.00
C CYS A 56 -12.68 -9.30 -1.22
N LYS A 57 -13.85 -8.79 -1.66
CA LYS A 57 -15.14 -8.89 -0.93
C LYS A 57 -15.02 -8.54 0.56
N GLY A 58 -14.17 -7.55 0.90
CA GLY A 58 -13.94 -7.14 2.29
C GLY A 58 -13.02 -8.07 3.10
N LYS A 59 -12.57 -9.21 2.56
CA LYS A 59 -11.73 -10.20 3.30
C LYS A 59 -10.40 -9.64 3.79
N ILE A 60 -9.87 -8.61 3.14
CA ILE A 60 -8.66 -7.93 3.59
C ILE A 60 -8.83 -7.22 4.95
N LEU A 61 -10.08 -6.99 5.39
CA LEU A 61 -10.40 -6.40 6.69
C LEU A 61 -10.40 -7.45 7.83
N GLU A 62 -10.53 -8.74 7.51
CA GLU A 62 -10.66 -9.81 8.52
C GLU A 62 -9.52 -9.85 9.53
N PRO A 63 -8.24 -9.73 9.13
CA PRO A 63 -7.11 -9.77 10.04
C PRO A 63 -6.84 -8.43 10.76
N MET A 64 -7.58 -7.37 10.47
CA MET A 64 -7.38 -6.05 11.08
C MET A 64 -8.01 -6.00 12.48
N LEU A 65 -7.44 -5.15 13.34
CA LEU A 65 -8.09 -4.78 14.59
C LEU A 65 -9.37 -4.00 14.27
N ARG A 66 -10.46 -4.32 14.94
CA ARG A 66 -11.78 -3.76 14.60
C ARG A 66 -12.22 -2.77 15.64
N VAL A 67 -12.72 -1.64 15.18
CA VAL A 67 -13.43 -0.66 15.98
C VAL A 67 -14.73 -0.26 15.29
N SER A 68 -15.74 0.10 16.05
CA SER A 68 -17.07 0.49 15.57
C SER A 68 -17.44 1.93 15.93
N SER A 69 -16.66 2.56 16.79
CA SER A 69 -16.91 3.93 17.24
C SER A 69 -15.60 4.74 17.36
N PRO A 70 -15.70 6.08 17.26
CA PRO A 70 -14.57 6.99 17.52
C PRO A 70 -13.89 6.74 18.87
N ARG A 71 -14.68 6.53 19.92
CA ARG A 71 -14.17 6.25 21.26
C ARG A 71 -13.32 4.98 21.31
N GLU A 72 -13.80 3.89 20.70
CA GLU A 72 -13.05 2.65 20.62
C GLU A 72 -11.72 2.83 19.87
N LEU A 73 -11.66 3.69 18.82
CA LEU A 73 -10.42 3.98 18.13
C LEU A 73 -9.40 4.63 19.07
N VAL A 74 -9.82 5.62 19.86
CA VAL A 74 -8.94 6.30 20.83
C VAL A 74 -8.46 5.31 21.90
N GLU A 75 -9.37 4.55 22.51
CA GLU A 75 -9.05 3.56 23.56
C GLU A 75 -8.06 2.49 23.03
N LEU A 76 -8.30 2.01 21.80
CA LEU A 76 -7.41 1.04 21.16
C LEU A 76 -6.01 1.65 20.90
N CYS A 77 -5.92 2.85 20.38
CA CYS A 77 -4.64 3.50 20.10
C CYS A 77 -3.83 3.77 21.39
N LEU A 78 -4.47 4.21 22.47
CA LEU A 78 -3.83 4.36 23.79
C LEU A 78 -3.27 3.01 24.29
N LYS A 79 -4.06 1.94 24.16
CA LYS A 79 -3.60 0.58 24.50
C LYS A 79 -2.40 0.15 23.66
N LEU A 80 -2.47 0.35 22.33
CA LEU A 80 -1.40 -0.01 21.40
C LEU A 80 -0.09 0.73 21.73
N GLU A 81 -0.16 2.02 22.05
CA GLU A 81 1.03 2.75 22.50
C GLU A 81 1.60 2.18 23.79
N GLY A 82 0.76 1.87 24.78
CA GLY A 82 1.19 1.19 26.01
C GLY A 82 1.83 -0.18 25.79
N GLU A 83 1.46 -0.87 24.72
CA GLU A 83 2.05 -2.14 24.26
C GLU A 83 3.29 -1.94 23.39
N GLY A 84 3.70 -0.69 23.15
CA GLY A 84 4.90 -0.32 22.43
C GLY A 84 4.73 -0.25 20.91
N ALA A 85 3.52 -0.08 20.38
CA ALA A 85 3.33 0.20 18.96
C ALA A 85 4.05 1.49 18.54
N LEU A 86 4.55 1.53 17.31
CA LEU A 86 5.17 2.72 16.72
C LEU A 86 4.16 3.61 16.00
N GLY A 87 3.00 3.04 15.67
CA GLY A 87 1.94 3.70 14.95
C GLY A 87 0.87 2.72 14.51
N CYS A 88 -0.06 3.19 13.71
CA CYS A 88 -1.11 2.35 13.14
C CYS A 88 -1.56 2.84 11.77
N LEU A 89 -2.07 1.91 10.97
CA LEU A 89 -2.82 2.20 9.76
C LEU A 89 -4.31 2.20 10.11
N VAL A 90 -4.98 3.33 9.96
CA VAL A 90 -6.43 3.42 10.10
C VAL A 90 -7.06 3.31 8.71
N THR A 91 -7.98 2.39 8.54
CA THR A 91 -8.67 2.12 7.27
C THR A 91 -10.03 1.48 7.53
N GLY A 92 -10.67 0.93 6.52
CA GLY A 92 -11.93 0.22 6.64
C GLY A 92 -12.50 -0.18 5.28
N GLY A 93 -13.71 -0.70 5.30
CA GLY A 93 -14.48 -0.91 4.08
C GLY A 93 -15.14 0.38 3.63
N SER A 94 -15.25 0.53 2.32
CA SER A 94 -15.91 1.66 1.68
C SER A 94 -17.41 1.44 1.54
N ASP A 95 -18.16 2.52 1.37
CA ASP A 95 -19.52 2.50 0.83
C ASP A 95 -19.51 2.21 -0.69
N SER A 96 -20.68 2.22 -1.31
CA SER A 96 -20.83 1.98 -2.76
C SER A 96 -20.19 3.08 -3.64
N SER A 97 -19.78 4.20 -3.08
CA SER A 97 -19.05 5.29 -3.77
C SER A 97 -17.53 5.23 -3.56
N GLY A 98 -17.02 4.21 -2.89
CA GLY A 98 -15.60 4.05 -2.60
C GLY A 98 -15.11 4.88 -1.41
N ARG A 99 -16.00 5.48 -0.62
CA ARG A 99 -15.68 6.38 0.49
C ARG A 99 -15.75 5.66 1.83
N LEU A 100 -14.89 6.06 2.76
CA LEU A 100 -14.93 5.65 4.16
C LEU A 100 -15.64 6.72 5.01
N PRO A 101 -16.16 6.35 6.20
CA PRO A 101 -16.91 7.29 7.06
C PRO A 101 -15.99 8.22 7.88
N TRP A 102 -15.08 8.93 7.21
CA TRP A 102 -14.05 9.76 7.84
C TRP A 102 -14.63 10.86 8.73
N ASP A 103 -15.76 11.47 8.33
CA ASP A 103 -16.43 12.54 9.08
C ASP A 103 -16.70 12.14 10.54
N LYS A 104 -16.93 10.85 10.78
CA LYS A 104 -17.15 10.32 12.14
C LYS A 104 -15.84 10.15 12.90
N PHE A 105 -14.71 9.91 12.23
CA PHE A 105 -13.47 9.48 12.88
C PHE A 105 -12.36 10.55 12.92
N ILE A 106 -12.48 11.64 12.18
CA ILE A 106 -11.48 12.73 12.14
C ILE A 106 -11.15 13.22 13.55
N ARG A 107 -12.18 13.50 14.40
CA ARG A 107 -11.97 13.95 15.77
C ARG A 107 -11.28 12.92 16.66
N ALA A 108 -11.52 11.63 16.42
CA ALA A 108 -10.81 10.57 17.14
C ALA A 108 -9.34 10.50 16.73
N ILE A 109 -9.02 10.70 15.44
CA ILE A 109 -7.62 10.79 14.98
C ILE A 109 -6.91 11.99 15.62
N GLU A 110 -7.57 13.16 15.68
CA GLU A 110 -7.05 14.35 16.39
C GLU A 110 -6.73 14.02 17.86
N GLU A 111 -7.65 13.36 18.55
CA GLU A 111 -7.46 12.96 19.94
C GLU A 111 -6.32 11.95 20.11
N VAL A 112 -6.20 10.96 19.21
CA VAL A 112 -5.07 10.02 19.18
C VAL A 112 -3.75 10.77 19.03
N LYS A 113 -3.65 11.69 18.07
CA LYS A 113 -2.44 12.49 17.83
C LYS A 113 -2.10 13.41 19.03
N ALA A 114 -3.10 13.92 19.73
CA ALA A 114 -2.89 14.75 20.93
C ALA A 114 -2.46 13.95 22.16
N LYS A 115 -2.89 12.68 22.27
CA LYS A 115 -2.68 11.86 23.48
C LYS A 115 -1.57 10.81 23.35
N THR A 116 -1.05 10.58 22.14
CA THR A 116 -0.05 9.53 21.86
C THR A 116 1.07 10.06 20.94
N ASN A 117 2.18 9.34 20.93
CA ASN A 117 3.28 9.55 19.96
C ASN A 117 3.16 8.64 18.73
N LEU A 118 2.02 7.98 18.53
CA LEU A 118 1.82 7.08 17.42
C LEU A 118 1.88 7.81 16.08
N MET A 119 2.61 7.23 15.14
CA MET A 119 2.49 7.59 13.73
C MET A 119 1.14 7.07 13.21
N VAL A 120 0.30 7.93 12.69
CA VAL A 120 -1.01 7.57 12.15
C VAL A 120 -1.00 7.70 10.64
N SER A 121 -1.11 6.57 9.94
CA SER A 121 -1.41 6.59 8.51
C SER A 121 -2.86 6.21 8.26
N VAL A 122 -3.39 6.68 7.14
CA VAL A 122 -4.74 6.33 6.70
C VAL A 122 -4.71 5.74 5.30
N HIS A 123 -5.51 4.71 5.04
CA HIS A 123 -5.81 4.30 3.67
C HIS A 123 -7.15 4.91 3.30
N SER A 124 -7.09 5.98 2.50
CA SER A 124 -8.16 6.98 2.43
C SER A 124 -9.45 6.50 1.76
N GLY A 125 -9.36 5.54 0.82
CA GLY A 125 -10.41 5.37 -0.17
C GLY A 125 -10.55 6.62 -1.02
N MET A 126 -11.72 6.83 -1.60
CA MET A 126 -12.03 8.04 -2.38
C MET A 126 -12.39 9.19 -1.44
N VAL A 127 -11.68 10.31 -1.55
CA VAL A 127 -11.88 11.50 -0.72
C VAL A 127 -11.92 12.77 -1.56
N GLY A 128 -12.62 13.79 -1.06
CA GLY A 128 -12.60 15.13 -1.62
C GLY A 128 -11.80 16.09 -0.75
N GLU A 129 -11.75 17.35 -1.19
CA GLU A 129 -10.93 18.42 -0.60
C GLU A 129 -11.15 18.60 0.91
N SER A 130 -12.41 18.59 1.38
CA SER A 130 -12.72 18.78 2.80
C SER A 130 -12.11 17.70 3.68
N THR A 131 -12.19 16.42 3.26
CA THR A 131 -11.60 15.30 4.01
C THR A 131 -10.07 15.34 3.95
N ALA A 132 -9.49 15.68 2.80
CA ALA A 132 -8.03 15.82 2.66
C ALA A 132 -7.49 16.94 3.57
N ARG A 133 -8.14 18.10 3.62
CA ARG A 133 -7.79 19.18 4.56
C ARG A 133 -7.93 18.71 6.01
N ALA A 134 -9.02 18.04 6.36
CA ALA A 134 -9.21 17.52 7.71
C ALA A 134 -8.09 16.53 8.11
N PHE A 135 -7.62 15.66 7.23
CA PHE A 135 -6.45 14.81 7.50
C PHE A 135 -5.18 15.62 7.80
N LYS A 136 -4.94 16.71 7.05
CA LYS A 136 -3.81 17.61 7.30
C LYS A 136 -3.92 18.29 8.66
N ASP A 137 -5.08 18.84 8.96
CA ASP A 137 -5.34 19.63 10.18
C ASP A 137 -5.19 18.79 11.46
N VAL A 138 -5.63 17.52 11.43
CA VAL A 138 -5.51 16.61 12.58
C VAL A 138 -4.14 15.89 12.64
N GLY A 139 -3.24 16.17 11.72
CA GLY A 139 -1.86 15.67 11.75
C GLY A 139 -1.70 14.21 11.33
N VAL A 140 -2.46 13.74 10.33
CA VAL A 140 -2.19 12.44 9.68
C VAL A 140 -0.78 12.43 9.10
N ASP A 141 0.03 11.43 9.46
CA ASP A 141 1.45 11.37 9.08
C ASP A 141 1.66 10.91 7.63
N GLN A 142 0.79 10.02 7.13
CA GLN A 142 0.89 9.45 5.78
C GLN A 142 -0.49 9.05 5.26
N VAL A 143 -0.80 9.36 4.03
CA VAL A 143 -2.03 8.91 3.36
C VAL A 143 -1.68 7.89 2.28
N LEU A 144 -2.32 6.73 2.34
CA LEU A 144 -2.23 5.67 1.35
C LEU A 144 -3.47 5.74 0.44
N VAL A 145 -3.27 5.58 -0.85
CA VAL A 145 -4.36 5.57 -1.84
C VAL A 145 -4.08 4.55 -2.94
N GLU A 146 -5.07 3.74 -3.31
CA GLU A 146 -4.96 2.88 -4.48
C GLU A 146 -5.13 3.67 -5.77
N VAL A 147 -4.22 3.45 -6.72
CA VAL A 147 -4.24 4.12 -8.03
C VAL A 147 -4.49 3.08 -9.11
N ILE A 148 -5.65 3.17 -9.73
CA ILE A 148 -6.09 2.26 -10.79
C ILE A 148 -6.25 3.05 -12.08
N GLY A 149 -5.51 2.68 -13.11
CA GLY A 149 -5.51 3.38 -14.40
C GLY A 149 -6.43 2.78 -15.46
N SER A 150 -7.38 1.92 -15.07
CA SER A 150 -8.31 1.29 -16.01
C SER A 150 -9.77 1.53 -15.60
N ARG A 151 -10.54 2.16 -16.49
CA ARG A 151 -12.01 2.31 -16.32
C ARG A 151 -12.71 0.95 -16.27
N GLU A 152 -12.25 0.00 -17.09
CA GLU A 152 -12.77 -1.36 -17.11
C GLU A 152 -12.59 -2.02 -15.74
N THR A 153 -11.43 -1.87 -15.11
CA THR A 153 -11.16 -2.39 -13.76
C THR A 153 -12.04 -1.72 -12.70
N PHE A 154 -12.23 -0.42 -12.76
CA PHE A 154 -13.16 0.26 -11.86
C PHE A 154 -14.57 -0.29 -11.99
N ARG A 155 -15.08 -0.46 -13.22
CA ARG A 155 -16.43 -0.93 -13.47
C ARG A 155 -16.59 -2.41 -13.11
N GLU A 156 -15.72 -3.27 -13.62
CA GLU A 156 -15.91 -4.72 -13.58
C GLU A 156 -15.40 -5.38 -12.29
N VAL A 157 -14.37 -4.82 -11.67
CA VAL A 157 -13.76 -5.38 -10.46
C VAL A 157 -14.19 -4.65 -9.20
N MET A 158 -14.27 -3.31 -9.26
CA MET A 158 -14.59 -2.48 -8.11
C MET A 158 -16.06 -2.05 -8.06
N HIS A 159 -16.82 -2.28 -9.15
CA HIS A 159 -18.22 -1.87 -9.27
C HIS A 159 -18.43 -0.36 -9.08
N LEU A 160 -17.48 0.45 -9.58
CA LEU A 160 -17.45 1.89 -9.41
C LEU A 160 -17.41 2.58 -10.79
N GLU A 161 -18.56 3.00 -11.30
CA GLU A 161 -18.69 3.60 -12.64
C GLU A 161 -17.86 4.89 -12.81
N GLU A 162 -17.88 5.76 -11.80
CA GLU A 162 -17.17 7.05 -11.79
C GLU A 162 -15.74 6.95 -11.23
N GLY A 163 -15.17 5.73 -11.10
CA GLY A 163 -13.95 5.47 -10.36
C GLY A 163 -12.75 6.28 -10.82
N GLU A 164 -12.54 6.45 -12.13
CA GLU A 164 -11.42 7.26 -12.64
C GLU A 164 -11.57 8.74 -12.26
N ARG A 165 -12.75 9.31 -12.38
CA ARG A 165 -13.01 10.70 -11.98
C ARG A 165 -12.80 10.90 -10.49
N LEU A 166 -13.34 9.99 -9.66
CA LEU A 166 -13.18 10.04 -8.20
C LEU A 166 -11.73 9.86 -7.77
N LEU A 167 -10.96 9.04 -8.47
CA LEU A 167 -9.52 8.88 -8.23
C LEU A 167 -8.76 10.18 -8.50
N LEU A 168 -9.00 10.81 -9.65
CA LEU A 168 -8.33 12.08 -9.99
C LEU A 168 -8.69 13.17 -8.98
N GLU A 169 -9.97 13.31 -8.63
CA GLU A 169 -10.43 14.23 -7.58
C GLU A 169 -9.75 13.92 -6.23
N THR A 170 -9.56 12.65 -5.90
CA THR A 170 -8.88 12.23 -4.68
C THR A 170 -7.40 12.62 -4.69
N LEU A 171 -6.69 12.35 -5.78
CA LEU A 171 -5.27 12.70 -5.91
C LEU A 171 -5.08 14.22 -5.85
N ASP A 172 -5.87 14.99 -6.59
CA ASP A 172 -5.85 16.46 -6.56
C ASP A 172 -6.09 16.99 -5.14
N SER A 173 -7.07 16.40 -4.42
CA SER A 173 -7.40 16.79 -3.05
C SER A 173 -6.25 16.50 -2.07
N LEU A 174 -5.67 15.28 -2.15
CA LEU A 174 -4.60 14.86 -1.24
C LEU A 174 -3.31 15.64 -1.44
N TYR A 175 -2.88 15.79 -2.68
CA TYR A 175 -1.68 16.57 -3.00
C TYR A 175 -1.90 18.08 -2.83
N GLY A 176 -3.10 18.59 -3.16
CA GLY A 176 -3.49 19.97 -2.92
C GLY A 176 -3.52 20.37 -1.45
N ALA A 177 -3.77 19.42 -0.54
CA ALA A 177 -3.68 19.61 0.91
C ALA A 177 -2.26 19.46 1.47
N ASP A 178 -1.23 19.31 0.62
CA ASP A 178 0.17 19.11 1.03
C ASP A 178 0.33 17.96 2.04
N LEU A 179 -0.34 16.84 1.78
CA LEU A 179 -0.23 15.61 2.54
C LEU A 179 0.92 14.75 1.99
N LYS A 180 1.56 13.98 2.86
CA LYS A 180 2.46 12.92 2.42
C LYS A 180 1.63 11.76 1.87
N VAL A 181 1.68 11.55 0.58
CA VAL A 181 0.91 10.52 -0.11
C VAL A 181 1.80 9.35 -0.49
N ALA A 182 1.34 8.14 -0.22
CA ALA A 182 1.94 6.90 -0.68
C ALA A 182 0.98 6.18 -1.63
N PRO A 183 1.03 6.46 -2.94
CA PRO A 183 0.23 5.75 -3.91
C PRO A 183 0.56 4.25 -3.93
N HIS A 184 -0.47 3.42 -4.07
CA HIS A 184 -0.38 1.98 -4.23
C HIS A 184 -0.89 1.59 -5.61
N ILE A 185 -0.10 0.84 -6.36
CA ILE A 185 -0.54 0.22 -7.62
C ILE A 185 -0.61 -1.30 -7.41
N VAL A 186 -1.77 -1.87 -7.70
CA VAL A 186 -1.99 -3.32 -7.58
C VAL A 186 -1.79 -3.97 -8.95
N ALA A 187 -0.62 -4.57 -9.16
CA ALA A 187 -0.33 -5.28 -10.41
C ALA A 187 -1.24 -6.50 -10.57
N GLY A 188 -1.94 -6.57 -11.71
CA GLY A 188 -2.84 -7.66 -12.04
C GLY A 188 -4.18 -7.64 -11.28
N ILE A 189 -4.63 -6.49 -10.76
CA ILE A 189 -5.91 -6.39 -10.04
C ILE A 189 -7.11 -6.84 -10.90
N HIS A 190 -7.02 -6.75 -12.20
CA HIS A 190 -8.03 -7.24 -13.15
C HIS A 190 -7.87 -8.75 -13.40
N GLY A 191 -8.05 -9.57 -12.36
CA GLY A 191 -7.97 -11.04 -12.46
C GLY A 191 -6.59 -11.56 -12.87
N GLY A 192 -5.51 -10.87 -12.52
CA GLY A 192 -4.13 -11.20 -12.87
C GLY A 192 -3.63 -10.58 -14.18
N ARG A 193 -4.49 -9.93 -14.94
CA ARG A 193 -4.13 -9.25 -16.21
C ARG A 193 -3.56 -7.87 -15.92
N ILE A 194 -2.46 -7.53 -16.57
CA ILE A 194 -1.90 -6.17 -16.59
C ILE A 194 -2.71 -5.34 -17.58
N LEU A 195 -3.55 -4.44 -17.09
CA LEU A 195 -4.49 -3.68 -17.90
C LEU A 195 -4.35 -2.16 -17.77
N GLY A 196 -4.21 -1.63 -16.56
CA GLY A 196 -4.19 -0.20 -16.29
C GLY A 196 -2.97 0.32 -15.53
N GLU A 197 -2.01 -0.53 -15.20
CA GLU A 197 -0.89 -0.19 -14.32
C GLU A 197 0.03 0.88 -14.92
N ARG A 198 0.28 0.84 -16.23
CA ARG A 198 1.05 1.89 -16.92
C ARG A 198 0.32 3.21 -16.93
N ARG A 199 -1.00 3.17 -17.14
CA ARG A 199 -1.83 4.38 -17.06
C ARG A 199 -1.86 4.96 -15.64
N ALA A 200 -1.86 4.10 -14.60
CA ALA A 200 -1.72 4.54 -13.22
C ALA A 200 -0.39 5.28 -12.98
N MET A 201 0.72 4.79 -13.54
CA MET A 201 2.00 5.49 -13.50
C MET A 201 1.97 6.83 -14.25
N GLU A 202 1.33 6.89 -15.43
CA GLU A 202 1.17 8.14 -16.19
C GLU A 202 0.34 9.16 -15.39
N ILE A 203 -0.75 8.76 -14.74
CA ILE A 203 -1.52 9.63 -13.86
C ILE A 203 -0.61 10.16 -12.75
N LEU A 204 0.12 9.28 -12.07
CA LEU A 204 1.01 9.65 -10.97
C LEU A 204 2.17 10.53 -11.38
N SER A 205 2.62 10.49 -12.65
CA SER A 205 3.70 11.36 -13.13
C SER A 205 3.35 12.86 -13.12
N GLN A 206 2.09 13.21 -12.91
CA GLN A 206 1.62 14.58 -12.77
C GLN A 206 1.70 15.12 -11.33
N TYR A 207 2.09 14.27 -10.36
CA TYR A 207 2.16 14.59 -8.95
C TYR A 207 3.58 14.39 -8.39
N PRO A 208 3.94 15.06 -7.29
CA PRO A 208 5.24 14.85 -6.62
C PRO A 208 5.22 13.55 -5.81
N VAL A 209 5.58 12.45 -6.46
CA VAL A 209 5.60 11.13 -5.84
C VAL A 209 6.94 10.88 -5.16
N ASP A 210 6.97 10.90 -3.83
CA ASP A 210 8.16 10.57 -3.02
C ASP A 210 8.27 9.08 -2.69
N LEU A 211 7.13 8.39 -2.63
CA LEU A 211 7.03 6.96 -2.31
C LEU A 211 5.95 6.32 -3.17
N LEU A 212 6.31 5.29 -3.91
CA LEU A 212 5.40 4.45 -4.69
C LEU A 212 5.42 3.01 -4.17
N VAL A 213 4.26 2.45 -3.87
CA VAL A 213 4.14 1.07 -3.38
C VAL A 213 3.52 0.18 -4.45
N TRP A 214 4.25 -0.84 -4.86
CA TRP A 214 3.73 -1.91 -5.70
C TRP A 214 3.21 -3.06 -4.84
N VAL A 215 1.99 -3.46 -5.07
CA VAL A 215 1.42 -4.71 -4.56
C VAL A 215 1.02 -5.58 -5.74
N ALA A 216 0.85 -6.87 -5.53
CA ALA A 216 0.44 -7.78 -6.59
C ALA A 216 -0.86 -8.48 -6.20
N PHE A 217 -1.78 -8.57 -7.16
CA PHE A 217 -3.04 -9.27 -6.99
C PHE A 217 -2.79 -10.69 -6.46
N MET A 218 -3.55 -11.04 -5.45
CA MET A 218 -3.50 -12.35 -4.79
C MET A 218 -4.93 -12.90 -4.76
N PRO A 219 -5.22 -14.01 -5.45
CA PRO A 219 -6.53 -14.65 -5.38
C PRO A 219 -6.88 -15.01 -3.93
N LEU A 220 -7.99 -14.51 -3.46
CA LEU A 220 -8.51 -14.80 -2.12
C LEU A 220 -9.64 -15.84 -2.23
N ARG A 221 -9.64 -16.81 -1.33
CA ARG A 221 -10.71 -17.81 -1.26
C ARG A 221 -12.06 -17.13 -1.05
N GLU A 222 -13.14 -17.73 -1.58
CA GLU A 222 -14.52 -17.24 -1.44
C GLU A 222 -14.74 -15.82 -2.00
N THR A 223 -13.96 -15.43 -2.98
CA THR A 223 -14.19 -14.23 -3.79
C THR A 223 -14.47 -14.63 -5.23
N PRO A 224 -15.11 -13.79 -6.04
CA PRO A 224 -15.30 -14.06 -7.47
C PRO A 224 -13.99 -14.37 -8.19
N MET A 225 -12.88 -13.77 -7.75
CA MET A 225 -11.57 -13.95 -8.35
C MET A 225 -10.70 -15.03 -7.69
N ALA A 226 -11.29 -15.90 -6.85
CA ALA A 226 -10.56 -16.95 -6.14
C ALA A 226 -9.81 -17.94 -7.06
N ARG A 227 -10.26 -18.10 -8.31
CA ARG A 227 -9.67 -19.00 -9.31
C ARG A 227 -8.81 -18.30 -10.35
N CYS A 228 -8.69 -16.97 -10.28
CA CYS A 228 -7.81 -16.23 -11.17
C CYS A 228 -6.34 -16.54 -10.85
N GLN A 229 -5.49 -16.41 -11.85
CA GLN A 229 -4.06 -16.51 -11.65
C GLN A 229 -3.50 -15.11 -11.33
N ALA A 230 -2.51 -15.03 -10.46
CA ALA A 230 -1.77 -13.78 -10.27
C ALA A 230 -0.95 -13.43 -11.51
N ALA A 231 -0.67 -12.15 -11.71
CA ALA A 231 0.28 -11.71 -12.72
C ALA A 231 1.66 -12.36 -12.50
N SER A 232 2.38 -12.65 -13.57
CA SER A 232 3.68 -13.29 -13.46
C SER A 232 4.68 -12.37 -12.75
N PRO A 233 5.62 -12.92 -11.95
CA PRO A 233 6.68 -12.13 -11.31
C PRO A 233 7.47 -11.27 -12.29
N LYS A 234 7.67 -11.74 -13.51
CA LYS A 234 8.39 -11.01 -14.58
C LYS A 234 7.61 -9.78 -15.06
N GLU A 235 6.29 -9.90 -15.22
CA GLU A 235 5.43 -8.77 -15.61
C GLU A 235 5.41 -7.71 -14.51
N VAL A 236 5.24 -8.11 -13.25
CA VAL A 236 5.26 -7.18 -12.11
C VAL A 236 6.64 -6.51 -11.98
N ALA A 237 7.72 -7.25 -12.11
CA ALA A 237 9.08 -6.70 -12.06
C ALA A 237 9.36 -5.72 -13.21
N ARG A 238 8.82 -5.97 -14.40
CA ARG A 238 8.88 -5.02 -15.52
C ARG A 238 8.22 -3.69 -15.14
N LEU A 239 7.03 -3.72 -14.55
CA LEU A 239 6.33 -2.51 -14.10
C LEU A 239 7.10 -1.77 -13.00
N ILE A 240 7.68 -2.50 -12.04
CA ILE A 240 8.54 -1.91 -11.01
C ILE A 240 9.75 -1.22 -11.64
N ALA A 241 10.42 -1.86 -12.61
CA ALA A 241 11.56 -1.27 -13.28
C ALA A 241 11.17 -0.06 -14.17
N GLU A 242 10.05 -0.14 -14.88
CA GLU A 242 9.48 1.00 -15.63
C GLU A 242 9.17 2.17 -14.67
N SER A 243 8.60 1.89 -13.49
CA SER A 243 8.33 2.94 -12.50
C SER A 243 9.61 3.57 -11.94
N ARG A 244 10.71 2.82 -11.77
CA ARG A 244 12.01 3.39 -11.38
C ARG A 244 12.54 4.37 -12.42
N LEU A 245 12.35 4.08 -13.72
CA LEU A 245 12.77 4.99 -14.79
C LEU A 245 11.92 6.27 -14.84
N LEU A 246 10.61 6.12 -14.52
CA LEU A 246 9.67 7.25 -14.54
C LEU A 246 9.78 8.12 -13.28
N PHE A 247 10.05 7.50 -12.11
CA PHE A 247 10.17 8.16 -10.81
C PHE A 247 11.57 7.96 -10.22
N PRO A 248 12.62 8.55 -10.80
CA PRO A 248 14.01 8.28 -10.42
C PRO A 248 14.32 8.65 -8.97
N GLU A 249 13.65 9.67 -8.43
CA GLU A 249 13.87 10.18 -7.07
C GLU A 249 12.96 9.52 -6.01
N ALA A 250 11.88 8.85 -6.43
CA ALA A 250 10.94 8.26 -5.50
C ALA A 250 11.49 6.99 -4.84
N THR A 251 11.20 6.78 -3.57
CA THR A 251 11.33 5.47 -2.94
C THR A 251 10.31 4.51 -3.58
N ILE A 252 10.76 3.34 -4.04
CA ILE A 252 9.86 2.31 -4.55
C ILE A 252 9.84 1.15 -3.55
N ALA A 253 8.64 0.74 -3.15
CA ALA A 253 8.42 -0.35 -2.22
C ALA A 253 7.67 -1.52 -2.88
N LEU A 254 8.05 -2.75 -2.57
CA LEU A 254 7.23 -3.93 -2.79
C LEU A 254 6.40 -4.16 -1.52
N GLY A 255 5.09 -3.98 -1.62
CA GLY A 255 4.13 -4.10 -0.50
C GLY A 255 3.95 -5.53 0.00
N CYS A 256 3.25 -5.66 1.12
CA CYS A 256 3.02 -6.96 1.77
C CYS A 256 1.94 -7.82 1.09
N ALA A 257 1.00 -7.21 0.35
CA ALA A 257 -0.01 -7.93 -0.42
C ALA A 257 0.60 -8.43 -1.74
N ARG A 258 0.91 -9.72 -1.79
CA ARG A 258 1.44 -10.42 -2.96
C ARG A 258 1.29 -11.93 -2.84
N PRO A 259 1.33 -12.69 -3.96
CA PRO A 259 1.25 -14.14 -3.97
C PRO A 259 2.23 -14.81 -2.99
N ARG A 260 1.88 -16.00 -2.52
CA ARG A 260 2.69 -16.78 -1.57
C ARG A 260 3.51 -17.87 -2.30
N GLY A 261 4.37 -18.56 -1.56
CA GLY A 261 5.18 -19.67 -2.08
C GLY A 261 6.26 -19.24 -3.08
N ARG A 262 6.49 -20.05 -4.10
CA ARG A 262 7.58 -19.83 -5.10
C ARG A 262 7.44 -18.51 -5.85
N LEU A 263 6.21 -18.12 -6.22
CA LEU A 263 5.95 -16.85 -6.91
C LEU A 263 6.38 -15.65 -6.07
N ARG A 264 6.25 -15.73 -4.74
CA ARG A 264 6.70 -14.68 -3.83
C ARG A 264 8.20 -14.46 -3.93
N LEU A 265 9.00 -15.52 -3.78
CA LEU A 265 10.47 -15.40 -3.78
C LEU A 265 11.01 -14.94 -5.13
N GLU A 266 10.42 -15.44 -6.23
CA GLU A 266 10.78 -14.97 -7.57
C GLU A 266 10.46 -13.48 -7.74
N LEU A 267 9.28 -13.03 -7.31
CA LEU A 267 8.91 -11.62 -7.37
C LEU A 267 9.82 -10.74 -6.50
N GLU A 268 10.12 -11.18 -5.28
CA GLU A 268 11.03 -10.44 -4.38
C GLU A 268 12.42 -10.29 -5.00
N ARG A 269 12.97 -11.36 -5.58
CA ARG A 269 14.26 -11.33 -6.27
C ARG A 269 14.25 -10.32 -7.42
N LEU A 270 13.29 -10.43 -8.31
CA LEU A 270 13.18 -9.54 -9.46
C LEU A 270 12.91 -8.09 -9.07
N ALA A 271 12.11 -7.86 -8.02
CA ALA A 271 11.87 -6.52 -7.48
C ALA A 271 13.15 -5.89 -6.88
N MET A 272 13.94 -6.67 -6.14
CA MET A 272 15.24 -6.24 -5.62
C MET A 272 16.23 -5.95 -6.77
N GLU A 273 16.23 -6.77 -7.81
CA GLU A 273 17.01 -6.54 -9.04
C GLU A 273 16.53 -5.28 -9.79
N ALA A 274 15.24 -4.96 -9.75
CA ALA A 274 14.69 -3.72 -10.28
C ALA A 274 15.00 -2.50 -9.40
N GLY A 275 15.63 -2.68 -8.23
CA GLY A 275 16.09 -1.61 -7.36
C GLY A 275 15.00 -1.02 -6.47
N VAL A 276 14.13 -1.83 -5.89
CA VAL A 276 13.25 -1.38 -4.81
C VAL A 276 14.06 -1.08 -3.55
N GLN A 277 13.64 -0.07 -2.78
CA GLN A 277 14.26 0.31 -1.51
C GLN A 277 13.63 -0.37 -0.31
N ARG A 278 12.37 -0.85 -0.44
CA ARG A 278 11.63 -1.44 0.67
C ARG A 278 10.87 -2.70 0.24
N VAL A 279 10.83 -3.68 1.13
CA VAL A 279 10.01 -4.89 0.96
C VAL A 279 9.17 -5.08 2.22
N GLY A 280 7.86 -5.03 2.07
CA GLY A 280 6.91 -5.33 3.14
C GLY A 280 6.76 -6.83 3.35
N LEU A 281 6.73 -7.29 4.60
CA LEU A 281 6.59 -8.69 4.98
C LEU A 281 7.70 -9.58 4.39
N TYR A 282 8.85 -9.56 4.98
CA TYR A 282 10.00 -10.39 4.58
C TYR A 282 9.96 -11.82 5.20
N SER A 283 10.89 -12.65 4.81
CA SER A 283 11.20 -13.98 5.39
C SER A 283 12.72 -14.14 5.47
N GLU A 284 13.20 -15.23 6.08
CA GLU A 284 14.63 -15.57 6.04
C GLU A 284 15.17 -15.68 4.62
N ASP A 285 14.39 -16.25 3.71
CA ASP A 285 14.77 -16.32 2.29
C ASP A 285 14.87 -14.93 1.66
N SER A 286 14.00 -13.98 2.02
CA SER A 286 14.09 -12.59 1.57
C SER A 286 15.39 -11.93 2.04
N VAL A 287 15.81 -12.21 3.29
CA VAL A 287 17.06 -11.70 3.87
C VAL A 287 18.28 -12.29 3.14
N ARG A 288 18.28 -13.62 2.94
CA ARG A 288 19.34 -14.32 2.21
C ARG A 288 19.49 -13.76 0.80
N LEU A 289 18.37 -13.65 0.10
CA LEU A 289 18.30 -13.12 -1.25
C LEU A 289 18.87 -11.69 -1.35
N ALA A 290 18.50 -10.80 -0.42
CA ALA A 290 19.04 -9.45 -0.39
C ALA A 290 20.58 -9.44 -0.22
N ARG A 291 21.12 -10.31 0.66
CA ARG A 291 22.55 -10.45 0.87
C ARG A 291 23.27 -11.01 -0.36
N ASP A 292 22.70 -12.01 -1.01
CA ASP A 292 23.24 -12.61 -2.25
C ASP A 292 23.31 -11.58 -3.40
N LEU A 293 22.38 -10.62 -3.42
CA LEU A 293 22.41 -9.47 -4.33
C LEU A 293 23.35 -8.34 -3.91
N GLY A 294 24.07 -8.52 -2.80
CA GLY A 294 25.02 -7.55 -2.25
C GLY A 294 24.35 -6.30 -1.68
N LEU A 295 23.12 -6.44 -1.15
CA LEU A 295 22.39 -5.35 -0.53
C LEU A 295 22.65 -5.29 0.98
N GLU A 296 22.72 -4.07 1.52
CA GLU A 296 22.80 -3.79 2.94
C GLU A 296 21.40 -3.78 3.53
N VAL A 297 21.12 -4.75 4.42
CA VAL A 297 19.78 -4.96 4.96
C VAL A 297 19.56 -4.15 6.24
N GLU A 298 18.53 -3.31 6.25
CA GLU A 298 17.98 -2.65 7.42
C GLU A 298 16.59 -3.26 7.73
N PHE A 299 16.25 -3.41 9.01
CA PHE A 299 14.93 -3.91 9.42
C PHE A 299 14.09 -2.80 10.03
N ARG A 300 12.81 -2.76 9.69
CA ARG A 300 11.82 -1.87 10.32
C ARG A 300 10.56 -2.63 10.71
N GLU A 301 10.07 -2.36 11.90
CA GLU A 301 8.84 -2.95 12.44
C GLU A 301 7.59 -2.12 12.09
N THR A 302 7.65 -1.37 10.99
CA THR A 302 6.58 -0.52 10.47
C THR A 302 6.07 -1.01 9.11
N CYS A 303 5.04 -0.33 8.57
CA CYS A 303 4.61 -0.53 7.19
C CYS A 303 5.68 -0.01 6.21
N CYS A 304 5.82 -0.68 5.06
CA CYS A 304 6.73 -0.22 3.99
C CYS A 304 6.30 1.11 3.35
N SER A 305 5.05 1.52 3.56
CA SER A 305 4.50 2.81 3.12
C SER A 305 4.78 3.98 4.06
N MET A 306 5.42 3.76 5.21
CA MET A 306 5.80 4.84 6.12
C MET A 306 7.13 5.45 5.70
N SER A 307 7.16 6.76 5.56
CA SER A 307 8.37 7.54 5.21
C SER A 307 9.29 7.79 6.40
#